data_86a79a8ead7fbe0ef92c4cdac462b4e6
#
_entry.id   86a79a8ead7fbe0ef92c4cdac462b4e6
#
_cell.length_a   1.000
_cell.length_b   1.000
_cell.length_c   1.000
_cell.angle_alpha   90.00
_cell.angle_beta   90.00
_cell.angle_gamma   90.00
#
_symmetry.space_group_name_H-M   'P 1'
#
loop_
_entity.id
_entity.type
_entity.pdbx_description
1 polymer ?
#
loop_
_entity_poly.entity_id
_entity_poly.type
_entity_poly.pdbx_seq_one_letter_code
_entity_poly.pdbx_strand_id
1 'polypeptide(L)' 'MKIKKAELQSFNATNYTATVRLASGYKVYLEDVAVARNLPSGEMVAGRKVAVIFFDENNPREAVVAAVYT' A
#
# COMPACT_ATOMS: atom_id res chain seq x y z
N MET A 1 2.20 15.83 2.91
CA MET A 1 2.57 14.50 2.40
C MET A 1 3.28 13.71 3.47
N LYS A 2 2.91 12.45 3.63
CA LYS A 2 3.55 11.54 4.58
C LYS A 2 3.83 10.21 3.93
N ILE A 3 4.92 9.57 4.36
CA ILE A 3 5.27 8.23 3.92
C ILE A 3 5.20 7.31 5.14
N LYS A 4 4.44 6.23 5.01
CA LYS A 4 4.27 5.28 6.10
C LYS A 4 4.61 3.87 5.66
N LYS A 5 5.12 3.10 6.60
CA LYS A 5 5.39 1.69 6.38
C LYS A 5 4.12 0.89 6.57
N ALA A 6 3.93 -0.11 5.73
CA ALA A 6 2.77 -0.99 5.83
C ALA A 6 3.15 -2.39 5.39
N GLU A 7 2.28 -3.33 5.65
CA GLU A 7 2.44 -4.71 5.21
C GLU A 7 1.36 -5.01 4.18
N LEU A 8 1.76 -5.61 3.08
CA LEU A 8 0.83 -5.97 2.02
C LEU A 8 -0.02 -7.16 2.46
N GLN A 9 -1.33 -7.01 2.39
CA GLN A 9 -2.27 -8.08 2.74
C GLN A 9 -2.79 -8.78 1.49
N SER A 10 -3.13 -8.02 0.47
CA SER A 10 -3.59 -8.58 -0.79
C SER A 10 -3.37 -7.57 -1.90
N PHE A 11 -3.38 -8.07 -3.13
CA PHE A 11 -3.15 -7.23 -4.31
C PHE A 11 -4.11 -7.64 -5.41
N ASN A 12 -4.73 -6.66 -6.02
CA ASN A 12 -5.64 -6.86 -7.15
C ASN A 12 -4.96 -6.35 -8.42
N ALA A 13 -4.49 -7.28 -9.25
CA ALA A 13 -3.78 -6.93 -10.48
C ALA A 13 -4.69 -6.29 -11.53
N THR A 14 -5.98 -6.58 -11.48
CA THR A 14 -6.92 -6.03 -12.45
C THR A 14 -7.04 -4.52 -12.29
N ASN A 15 -7.18 -4.05 -11.05
CA ASN A 15 -7.35 -2.64 -10.74
C ASN A 15 -6.05 -1.96 -10.33
N TYR A 16 -5.01 -2.73 -10.11
CA TYR A 16 -3.74 -2.27 -9.54
C TYR A 16 -3.95 -1.53 -8.23
N THR A 17 -4.68 -2.19 -7.35
CA THR A 17 -4.94 -1.71 -6.00
C THR A 17 -4.55 -2.78 -4.99
N ALA A 18 -4.37 -2.38 -3.75
CA ALA A 18 -3.94 -3.29 -2.71
C ALA A 18 -4.62 -2.99 -1.39
N THR A 19 -4.71 -4.01 -0.55
CA THR A 19 -5.10 -3.85 0.84
C THR A 19 -3.82 -3.94 1.66
N VAL A 20 -3.58 -2.94 2.49
CA VAL A 20 -2.38 -2.87 3.31
C VAL A 20 -2.75 -2.65 4.77
N ARG A 21 -1.89 -3.15 5.66
CA ARG A 21 -2.02 -2.93 7.09
C ARG A 21 -0.91 -1.98 7.52
N LEU A 22 -1.29 -0.86 8.13
CA LEU A 22 -0.31 0.13 8.57
C LEU A 22 0.50 -0.41 9.73
N ALA A 23 1.82 -0.22 9.66
CA ALA A 23 2.71 -0.74 10.69
C ALA A 23 2.57 -0.02 12.02
N SER A 24 2.18 1.25 11.99
CA SER A 24 2.08 2.06 13.20
C SER A 24 0.82 1.80 14.02
N GLY A 25 -0.17 1.12 13.45
CA GLY A 25 -1.40 0.82 14.15
C GLY A 25 -1.88 -0.56 13.77
N TYR A 26 -1.70 -1.53 14.65
CA TYR A 26 -2.18 -2.85 14.33
C TYR A 26 -3.71 -2.83 14.17
N LYS A 27 -4.19 -3.65 13.24
CA LYS A 27 -5.59 -3.72 12.84
C LYS A 27 -6.09 -2.48 12.10
N VAL A 28 -5.20 -1.62 11.65
CA VAL A 28 -5.60 -0.53 10.77
C VAL A 28 -5.30 -0.97 9.35
N TYR A 29 -6.36 -1.22 8.60
CA TYR A 29 -6.28 -1.68 7.23
C TYR A 29 -6.78 -0.60 6.30
N LEU A 30 -6.11 -0.46 5.16
CA LEU A 30 -6.57 0.42 4.09
C LEU A 30 -6.85 -0.45 2.87
N GLU A 31 -8.06 -0.37 2.35
CA GLU A 31 -8.47 -1.14 1.20
C GLU A 31 -8.45 -0.27 -0.05
N ASP A 32 -8.22 -0.92 -1.19
CA ASP A 32 -8.24 -0.27 -2.50
C ASP A 32 -7.27 0.89 -2.61
N VAL A 33 -6.09 0.73 -1.99
CA VAL A 33 -5.02 1.71 -2.12
C VAL A 33 -4.38 1.55 -3.49
N ALA A 34 -4.27 2.65 -4.24
CA ALA A 34 -3.65 2.62 -5.55
C ALA A 34 -2.20 2.14 -5.45
N VAL A 35 -1.78 1.33 -6.41
CA VAL A 35 -0.40 0.84 -6.47
C VAL A 35 0.29 1.49 -7.66
N ALA A 36 1.51 1.96 -7.47
CA ALA A 36 2.27 2.56 -8.56
C ALA A 36 2.45 1.55 -9.68
N ARG A 37 2.17 1.97 -10.89
CA ARG A 37 2.13 1.06 -12.04
C ARG A 37 3.51 0.56 -12.47
N ASN A 38 4.55 1.19 -11.96
CA ASN A 38 5.91 0.72 -12.20
C ASN A 38 6.31 -0.45 -11.30
N LEU A 39 5.47 -0.80 -10.32
CA LEU A 39 5.75 -1.96 -9.48
C LEU A 39 5.24 -3.22 -10.16
N PRO A 40 6.10 -4.23 -10.37
CA PRO A 40 5.67 -5.46 -11.03
C PRO A 40 4.63 -6.22 -10.19
N SER A 41 3.60 -6.73 -10.83
CA SER A 41 2.57 -7.48 -10.12
C SER A 41 3.13 -8.73 -9.43
N GLY A 42 4.16 -9.34 -9.99
CA GLY A 42 4.79 -10.51 -9.40
C GLY A 42 5.50 -10.24 -8.09
N GLU A 43 5.84 -8.99 -7.81
CA GLU A 43 6.47 -8.59 -6.55
C GLU A 43 5.46 -8.26 -5.46
N MET A 44 4.19 -8.12 -5.82
CA MET A 44 3.14 -7.76 -4.87
C MET A 44 2.63 -9.01 -4.17
N VAL A 45 3.46 -9.56 -3.31
CA VAL A 45 3.19 -10.80 -2.58
C VAL A 45 2.74 -10.46 -1.17
N ALA A 46 1.65 -11.08 -0.72
CA ALA A 46 1.14 -10.86 0.63
C ALA A 46 2.23 -11.17 1.66
N GLY A 47 2.33 -10.31 2.67
CA GLY A 47 3.33 -10.43 3.71
C GLY A 47 4.55 -9.56 3.49
N ARG A 48 4.74 -9.04 2.29
CA ARG A 48 5.87 -8.13 2.03
C ARG A 48 5.57 -6.75 2.58
N LYS A 49 6.63 -6.00 2.83
CA LYS A 49 6.51 -4.65 3.34
C LYS A 49 6.41 -3.67 2.19
N VAL A 50 5.64 -2.63 2.39
CA VAL A 50 5.45 -1.60 1.37
C VAL A 50 5.61 -0.23 2.00
N ALA A 51 5.98 0.74 1.16
CA ALA A 51 6.00 2.15 1.54
C ALA A 51 4.81 2.82 0.86
N VAL A 52 3.97 3.46 1.66
CA VAL A 52 2.75 4.11 1.19
C VAL A 52 2.91 5.61 1.35
N ILE A 53 2.71 6.35 0.26
CA ILE A 53 2.75 7.80 0.28
C ILE A 53 1.33 8.31 0.42
N PHE A 54 1.09 9.12 1.45
CA PHE A 54 -0.19 9.79 1.66
C PHE A 54 -0.05 11.24 1.19
N PHE A 55 -0.71 11.56 0.09
CA PHE A 55 -0.64 12.92 -0.46
C PHE A 55 -1.37 13.91 0.43
N ASP A 56 -2.45 13.46 1.07
CA ASP A 56 -3.22 14.27 2.01
C ASP A 56 -3.34 13.48 3.31
N GLU A 57 -2.75 13.99 4.38
CA GLU A 57 -2.75 13.31 5.68
C GLU A 57 -4.16 13.11 6.24
N ASN A 58 -5.09 13.95 5.84
CA ASN A 58 -6.46 13.89 6.31
C ASN A 58 -7.37 13.04 5.43
N ASN A 59 -6.84 12.51 4.34
CA ASN A 59 -7.63 11.70 3.40
C ASN A 59 -6.85 10.44 3.02
N PRO A 60 -7.11 9.31 3.69
CA PRO A 60 -6.39 8.08 3.40
C PRO A 60 -6.64 7.53 1.99
N ARG A 61 -7.63 8.04 1.28
CA ARG A 61 -7.86 7.64 -0.11
C ARG A 61 -6.88 8.28 -1.06
N GLU A 62 -6.26 9.37 -0.67
CA GLU A 62 -5.23 10.03 -1.46
C GLU A 62 -3.88 9.44 -1.12
N ALA A 63 -3.70 8.17 -1.48
CA ALA A 63 -2.50 7.42 -1.15
C ALA A 63 -2.10 6.51 -2.29
N VAL A 64 -0.81 6.19 -2.36
CA VAL A 64 -0.30 5.27 -3.35
C VAL A 64 0.78 4.40 -2.72
N VAL A 65 0.78 3.10 -3.03
CA VAL A 65 1.87 2.21 -2.69
C VAL A 65 3.00 2.51 -3.66
N ALA A 66 4.09 3.06 -3.15
CA ALA A 66 5.19 3.56 -3.97
C ALA A 66 6.35 2.59 -4.07
N ALA A 67 6.48 1.66 -3.13
CA ALA A 67 7.58 0.70 -3.13
C ALA A 67 7.16 -0.57 -2.41
N VAL A 68 7.77 -1.68 -2.79
CA VAL A 68 7.62 -2.96 -2.12
C VAL A 68 9.01 -3.48 -1.80
N TYR A 69 9.19 -4.04 -0.60
CA TYR A 69 10.49 -4.56 -0.18
C TYR A 69 10.29 -5.67 0.85
N THR A 70 11.35 -6.33 1.19
CA THR A 70 11.33 -7.41 2.20
C THR A 70 12.17 -7.06 3.41
#